data_80807167f12d6104d976cef1392d75cd
#
_entry.id   80807167f12d6104d976cef1392d75cd
#
_cell.length_a   1.000
_cell.length_b   1.000
_cell.length_c   1.000
_cell.angle_alpha   90.00
_cell.angle_beta   90.00
_cell.angle_gamma   90.00
#
_symmetry.space_group_name_H-M   'P 1'
#
loop_
_entity.id
_entity.type
_entity.pdbx_description
1 polymer ?
#
loop_
_entity_poly.entity_id
_entity_poly.type
_entity_poly.pdbx_seq_one_letter_code
_entity_poly.pdbx_strand_id
1 'polypeptide(L)'
;VQGGTSAGKTYAVLQYLILAAHKNSLEGLISIVSESLPHLRRGAMRDFFTILTSNDMYRERQHNKSSHTYNIKKATFEFFSADQGDKLRGARRDYLFVNEANNIGYEAWSELFIRTRKWSIIDFNPVAEFWAHTEILGHPEQDFRDKVRFVKLNYTHNEALDQVTIDNIESRKHDPDWWQVYGLGEGGTPTGVIFPPSVWSVGDLPENARYICSGMDFGESNPTTLIDLWQHDGIDYYDEIHYEAGFGFEKLMAVIRAGDVRRMVVADPSHETVIRQLGQHGVQIMGVKKFRGSVDGGLAMMKAKPFFVTKRSINLIKELRNYVY
;
A
#
# COMPACT_ATOMS: atom_id res chain seq x y z
N VAL A 1 9.55 -9.97 -5.89
CA VAL A 1 9.02 -11.33 -6.01
C VAL A 1 7.53 -11.31 -5.75
N GLN A 2 6.73 -11.51 -6.78
CA GLN A 2 5.27 -11.61 -6.70
C GLN A 2 4.86 -13.09 -6.60
N GLY A 3 3.79 -13.38 -5.88
CA GLY A 3 3.26 -14.75 -5.97
C GLY A 3 2.09 -15.04 -5.04
N GLY A 4 1.49 -16.20 -5.28
CA GLY A 4 0.35 -16.71 -4.54
C GLY A 4 0.69 -17.11 -3.10
N THR A 5 -0.32 -17.65 -2.41
CA THR A 5 -0.13 -18.23 -1.08
C THR A 5 0.76 -19.47 -1.15
N SER A 6 1.50 -19.73 -0.11
CA SER A 6 2.37 -20.92 0.02
C SER A 6 3.41 -21.10 -1.10
N ALA A 7 3.63 -20.07 -1.94
CA ALA A 7 4.63 -20.10 -3.00
C ALA A 7 6.09 -20.11 -2.49
N GLY A 8 6.31 -20.02 -1.17
CA GLY A 8 7.63 -20.06 -0.56
C GLY A 8 8.47 -18.78 -0.76
N LYS A 9 7.88 -17.66 -1.20
CA LYS A 9 8.59 -16.40 -1.52
C LYS A 9 9.54 -15.95 -0.43
N THR A 10 8.99 -15.63 0.73
CA THR A 10 9.73 -15.13 1.90
C THR A 10 10.81 -16.12 2.33
N TYR A 11 10.46 -17.40 2.39
CA TYR A 11 11.39 -18.46 2.80
C TYR A 11 12.57 -18.58 1.83
N ALA A 12 12.33 -18.59 0.53
CA ALA A 12 13.36 -18.65 -0.50
C ALA A 12 14.30 -17.42 -0.47
N VAL A 13 13.76 -16.22 -0.29
CA VAL A 13 14.56 -15.00 -0.13
C VAL A 13 15.46 -15.09 1.10
N LEU A 14 14.91 -15.52 2.23
CA LEU A 14 15.68 -15.68 3.47
C LEU A 14 16.76 -16.73 3.35
N GLN A 15 16.47 -17.89 2.73
CA GLN A 15 17.49 -18.92 2.43
C GLN A 15 18.62 -18.35 1.59
N TYR A 16 18.28 -17.62 0.52
CA TYR A 16 19.28 -16.98 -0.34
C TYR A 16 20.17 -16.03 0.47
N LEU A 17 19.60 -15.13 1.26
CA LEU A 17 20.34 -14.17 2.08
C LEU A 17 21.27 -14.84 3.08
N ILE A 18 20.77 -15.86 3.80
CA ILE A 18 21.55 -16.64 4.77
C ILE A 18 22.74 -17.36 4.08
N LEU A 19 22.46 -18.06 2.99
CA LEU A 19 23.51 -18.81 2.27
C LEU A 19 24.56 -17.89 1.65
N ALA A 20 24.14 -16.76 1.08
CA ALA A 20 25.02 -15.76 0.50
C ALA A 20 25.92 -15.11 1.55
N ALA A 21 25.40 -14.83 2.76
CA ALA A 21 26.20 -14.37 3.89
C ALA A 21 27.20 -15.41 4.38
N HIS A 22 26.79 -16.68 4.45
CA HIS A 22 27.71 -17.80 4.79
C HIS A 22 28.82 -18.00 3.77
N LYS A 23 28.56 -17.71 2.49
CA LYS A 23 29.57 -17.77 1.41
C LYS A 23 30.41 -16.51 1.30
N ASN A 24 30.23 -15.50 2.17
CA ASN A 24 30.82 -14.15 2.09
C ASN A 24 30.50 -13.41 0.78
N SER A 25 29.41 -13.77 0.12
CA SER A 25 28.92 -13.05 -1.06
C SER A 25 28.12 -11.80 -0.67
N LEU A 26 27.58 -11.76 0.56
CA LEU A 26 26.95 -10.60 1.17
C LEU A 26 27.73 -10.21 2.42
N GLU A 27 28.19 -8.96 2.48
CA GLU A 27 28.88 -8.36 3.61
C GLU A 27 28.24 -7.01 3.96
N GLY A 28 28.19 -6.67 5.24
CA GLY A 28 27.60 -5.42 5.74
C GLY A 28 26.21 -5.60 6.31
N LEU A 29 25.41 -4.53 6.28
CA LEU A 29 24.10 -4.48 6.92
C LEU A 29 23.00 -4.93 5.97
N ILE A 30 22.24 -5.95 6.39
CA ILE A 30 21.07 -6.50 5.68
C ILE A 30 19.84 -6.21 6.55
N SER A 31 18.98 -5.31 6.09
CA SER A 31 17.75 -4.96 6.80
C SER A 31 16.57 -5.78 6.27
N ILE A 32 15.85 -6.45 7.18
CA ILE A 32 14.61 -7.17 6.90
C ILE A 32 13.47 -6.40 7.55
N VAL A 33 12.53 -5.94 6.74
CA VAL A 33 11.47 -5.02 7.14
C VAL A 33 10.10 -5.59 6.80
N SER A 34 9.14 -5.46 7.72
CA SER A 34 7.72 -5.70 7.49
C SER A 34 6.89 -4.51 7.99
N GLU A 35 5.60 -4.50 7.75
CA GLU A 35 4.68 -3.45 8.17
C GLU A 35 4.79 -3.12 9.66
N SER A 36 4.66 -4.15 10.52
CA SER A 36 4.69 -4.01 11.98
C SER A 36 5.59 -5.06 12.64
N LEU A 37 6.06 -4.77 13.86
CA LEU A 37 6.91 -5.71 14.61
C LEU A 37 6.21 -7.03 14.95
N PRO A 38 4.92 -7.08 15.34
CA PRO A 38 4.21 -8.35 15.50
C PRO A 38 4.15 -9.18 14.21
N HIS A 39 3.94 -8.54 13.06
CA HIS A 39 3.93 -9.19 11.76
C HIS A 39 5.31 -9.78 11.43
N LEU A 40 6.35 -8.98 11.55
CA LEU A 40 7.73 -9.40 11.34
C LEU A 40 8.11 -10.61 12.19
N ARG A 41 7.74 -10.60 13.48
CA ARG A 41 8.04 -11.70 14.42
C ARG A 41 7.32 -13.00 14.07
N ARG A 42 6.07 -12.93 13.59
CA ARG A 42 5.29 -14.11 13.18
C ARG A 42 5.64 -14.62 11.78
N GLY A 43 6.17 -13.76 10.93
CA GLY A 43 6.56 -14.02 9.54
C GLY A 43 8.07 -14.15 9.37
N ALA A 44 8.69 -13.21 8.67
CA ALA A 44 10.07 -13.28 8.19
C ALA A 44 11.12 -13.55 9.28
N MET A 45 10.96 -12.98 10.47
CA MET A 45 11.90 -13.23 11.58
C MET A 45 11.81 -14.69 12.08
N ARG A 46 10.60 -15.21 12.27
CA ARG A 46 10.40 -16.62 12.65
C ARG A 46 11.01 -17.55 11.61
N ASP A 47 10.74 -17.31 10.33
CA ASP A 47 11.21 -18.14 9.24
C ASP A 47 12.74 -18.09 9.12
N PHE A 48 13.36 -16.92 9.30
CA PHE A 48 14.80 -16.77 9.35
C PHE A 48 15.44 -17.65 10.43
N PHE A 49 14.93 -17.60 11.66
CA PHE A 49 15.46 -18.44 12.75
C PHE A 49 15.11 -19.91 12.57
N THR A 50 13.98 -20.24 11.97
CA THR A 50 13.64 -21.63 11.62
C THR A 50 14.64 -22.20 10.62
N ILE A 51 14.98 -21.45 9.56
CA ILE A 51 16.00 -21.88 8.59
C ILE A 51 17.34 -22.14 9.26
N LEU A 52 17.79 -21.23 10.13
CA LEU A 52 19.05 -21.39 10.83
C LEU A 52 19.05 -22.61 11.77
N THR A 53 17.97 -22.81 12.51
CA THR A 53 17.85 -23.90 13.49
C THR A 53 17.74 -25.25 12.80
N SER A 54 16.90 -25.36 11.77
CA SER A 54 16.69 -26.63 11.03
C SER A 54 17.93 -27.10 10.26
N ASN A 55 18.89 -26.20 10.02
CA ASN A 55 20.14 -26.52 9.31
C ASN A 55 21.36 -26.47 10.23
N ASP A 56 21.19 -26.52 11.55
CA ASP A 56 22.27 -26.45 12.54
C ASP A 56 23.20 -25.24 12.40
N MET A 57 22.70 -24.14 11.83
CA MET A 57 23.44 -22.89 11.61
C MET A 57 23.24 -21.87 12.72
N TYR A 58 22.22 -22.03 13.58
CA TYR A 58 21.96 -21.09 14.66
C TYR A 58 23.06 -21.14 15.72
N ARG A 59 23.51 -19.94 16.15
CA ARG A 59 24.48 -19.77 17.24
C ARG A 59 24.03 -18.66 18.16
N GLU A 60 23.74 -18.95 19.42
CA GLU A 60 23.24 -18.00 20.43
C GLU A 60 24.13 -16.75 20.54
N ARG A 61 25.44 -16.90 20.53
CA ARG A 61 26.42 -15.80 20.61
C ARG A 61 26.33 -14.79 19.46
N GLN A 62 25.69 -15.16 18.35
CA GLN A 62 25.51 -14.31 17.16
C GLN A 62 24.18 -13.56 17.19
N HIS A 63 23.28 -13.90 18.14
CA HIS A 63 21.94 -13.36 18.26
C HIS A 63 21.84 -12.31 19.36
N ASN A 64 21.60 -11.06 19.00
CA ASN A 64 21.21 -10.03 19.94
C ASN A 64 19.68 -9.87 19.92
N LYS A 65 19.02 -10.47 20.92
CA LYS A 65 17.55 -10.49 21.02
C LYS A 65 16.93 -9.12 21.30
N SER A 66 17.65 -8.24 22.01
CA SER A 66 17.14 -6.92 22.38
C SER A 66 17.17 -5.93 21.20
N SER A 67 18.19 -5.99 20.38
CA SER A 67 18.32 -5.17 19.17
C SER A 67 17.69 -5.80 17.94
N HIS A 68 17.20 -7.05 18.03
CA HIS A 68 16.71 -7.85 16.92
C HIS A 68 17.72 -7.96 15.78
N THR A 69 18.97 -8.35 16.13
CA THR A 69 20.04 -8.53 15.15
C THR A 69 20.68 -9.91 15.24
N TYR A 70 21.15 -10.39 14.10
CA TYR A 70 21.87 -11.66 14.00
C TYR A 70 23.08 -11.52 13.08
N ASN A 71 24.25 -12.01 13.50
CA ASN A 71 25.49 -11.90 12.75
C ASN A 71 25.83 -13.21 12.05
N ILE A 72 26.11 -13.16 10.76
CA ILE A 72 26.66 -14.27 9.98
C ILE A 72 27.95 -13.80 9.33
N LYS A 73 29.09 -14.25 9.84
CA LYS A 73 30.42 -13.83 9.37
C LYS A 73 30.56 -12.29 9.34
N LYS A 74 30.64 -11.69 8.14
CA LYS A 74 30.76 -10.25 7.93
C LYS A 74 29.42 -9.55 7.67
N ALA A 75 28.32 -10.27 7.67
CA ALA A 75 26.97 -9.74 7.48
C ALA A 75 26.25 -9.62 8.82
N THR A 76 25.58 -8.49 9.03
CA THR A 76 24.67 -8.25 10.14
C THR A 76 23.25 -8.17 9.60
N PHE A 77 22.39 -9.08 10.03
CA PHE A 77 20.97 -9.03 9.79
C PHE A 77 20.29 -8.22 10.88
N GLU A 78 19.51 -7.24 10.53
CA GLU A 78 18.66 -6.48 11.44
C GLU A 78 17.19 -6.61 11.07
N PHE A 79 16.32 -6.62 12.07
CA PHE A 79 14.88 -6.76 11.89
C PHE A 79 14.17 -5.59 12.55
N PHE A 80 13.37 -4.85 11.78
CA PHE A 80 12.54 -3.77 12.28
C PHE A 80 11.29 -3.59 11.42
N SER A 81 10.36 -2.76 11.88
CA SER A 81 9.08 -2.52 11.21
C SER A 81 8.99 -1.12 10.60
N ALA A 82 8.20 -1.02 9.55
CA ALA A 82 8.03 0.23 8.81
C ALA A 82 7.26 1.31 9.59
N ASP A 83 6.56 0.96 10.67
CA ASP A 83 5.93 1.89 11.60
C ASP A 83 6.91 2.64 12.51
N GLN A 84 8.18 2.21 12.54
CA GLN A 84 9.25 2.85 13.33
C GLN A 84 9.97 3.94 12.50
N GLY A 85 9.37 5.11 12.37
CA GLY A 85 9.85 6.20 11.52
C GLY A 85 11.33 6.59 11.70
N ASP A 86 11.85 6.55 12.94
CA ASP A 86 13.26 6.85 13.22
C ASP A 86 14.22 5.83 12.59
N LYS A 87 13.81 4.56 12.52
CA LYS A 87 14.62 3.51 11.88
C LYS A 87 14.57 3.56 10.36
N LEU A 88 13.49 4.06 9.78
CA LEU A 88 13.41 4.27 8.33
C LEU A 88 14.48 5.27 7.89
N ARG A 89 14.65 6.36 8.65
CA ARG A 89 15.61 7.43 8.42
C ARG A 89 17.00 7.20 9.04
N GLY A 90 17.20 6.03 9.66
CA GLY A 90 18.43 5.65 10.34
C GLY A 90 19.63 5.40 9.42
N ALA A 91 20.55 4.52 9.88
CA ALA A 91 21.80 4.22 9.18
C ALA A 91 21.57 3.67 7.75
N ARG A 92 22.51 3.96 6.86
CA ARG A 92 22.54 3.35 5.53
C ARG A 92 22.79 1.85 5.64
N ARG A 93 22.08 1.07 4.85
CA ARG A 93 22.20 -0.39 4.73
C ARG A 93 22.84 -0.78 3.41
N ASP A 94 23.39 -1.98 3.36
CA ASP A 94 23.92 -2.51 2.09
C ASP A 94 22.82 -3.21 1.30
N TYR A 95 21.95 -3.95 1.97
CA TYR A 95 20.89 -4.73 1.37
C TYR A 95 19.58 -4.55 2.14
N LEU A 96 18.47 -4.60 1.41
CA LEU A 96 17.13 -4.46 1.97
C LEU A 96 16.25 -5.62 1.50
N PHE A 97 15.53 -6.23 2.43
CA PHE A 97 14.41 -7.11 2.12
C PHE A 97 13.14 -6.57 2.76
N VAL A 98 12.15 -6.22 1.95
CA VAL A 98 10.82 -5.80 2.41
C VAL A 98 9.85 -6.96 2.21
N ASN A 99 9.43 -7.53 3.33
CA ASN A 99 8.48 -8.63 3.37
C ASN A 99 7.05 -8.12 3.38
N GLU A 100 6.22 -8.66 2.51
CA GLU A 100 4.83 -8.26 2.29
C GLU A 100 4.70 -6.75 1.98
N ALA A 101 5.43 -6.32 0.95
CA ALA A 101 5.56 -4.92 0.54
C ALA A 101 4.22 -4.23 0.22
N ASN A 102 3.18 -5.01 -0.12
CA ASN A 102 1.82 -4.50 -0.34
C ASN A 102 1.19 -3.88 0.92
N ASN A 103 1.71 -4.20 2.11
CA ASN A 103 1.23 -3.64 3.38
C ASN A 103 2.02 -2.40 3.84
N ILE A 104 3.02 -1.97 3.07
CA ILE A 104 3.90 -0.83 3.40
C ILE A 104 3.64 0.30 2.42
N GLY A 105 3.47 1.53 2.93
CA GLY A 105 3.28 2.72 2.10
C GLY A 105 4.51 3.07 1.25
N TYR A 106 4.28 3.72 0.10
CA TYR A 106 5.35 4.14 -0.81
C TYR A 106 6.37 5.06 -0.16
N GLU A 107 5.95 5.96 0.72
CA GLU A 107 6.86 6.86 1.44
C GLU A 107 7.88 6.10 2.29
N ALA A 108 7.41 5.10 3.05
CA ALA A 108 8.29 4.26 3.87
C ALA A 108 9.25 3.44 3.00
N TRP A 109 8.76 2.87 1.88
CA TRP A 109 9.61 2.21 0.89
C TRP A 109 10.68 3.16 0.32
N SER A 110 10.29 4.36 -0.10
CA SER A 110 11.20 5.35 -0.68
C SER A 110 12.32 5.75 0.29
N GLU A 111 11.98 6.00 1.57
CA GLU A 111 12.96 6.28 2.63
C GLU A 111 13.94 5.12 2.86
N LEU A 112 13.47 3.89 2.80
CA LEU A 112 14.31 2.69 2.91
C LEU A 112 15.21 2.51 1.68
N PHE A 113 14.64 2.68 0.49
CA PHE A 113 15.33 2.47 -0.78
C PHE A 113 16.47 3.44 -1.01
N ILE A 114 16.26 4.74 -0.78
CA ILE A 114 17.29 5.80 -0.91
C ILE A 114 18.50 5.53 0.00
N ARG A 115 18.31 4.84 1.12
CA ARG A 115 19.36 4.49 2.08
C ARG A 115 19.96 3.11 1.88
N THR A 116 19.55 2.41 0.82
CA THR A 116 20.09 1.10 0.43
C THR A 116 21.19 1.27 -0.62
N ARG A 117 22.40 0.77 -0.32
CA ARG A 117 23.59 1.05 -1.13
C ARG A 117 23.74 0.12 -2.34
N LYS A 118 23.31 -1.13 -2.22
CA LYS A 118 23.58 -2.15 -3.24
C LYS A 118 22.30 -2.57 -3.96
N TRP A 119 21.42 -3.30 -3.29
CA TRP A 119 20.16 -3.73 -3.90
C TRP A 119 19.10 -4.05 -2.84
N SER A 120 17.86 -4.13 -3.29
CA SER A 120 16.71 -4.46 -2.49
C SER A 120 15.89 -5.58 -3.13
N ILE A 121 15.26 -6.39 -2.28
CA ILE A 121 14.23 -7.36 -2.67
C ILE A 121 12.93 -6.96 -1.98
N ILE A 122 11.83 -7.10 -2.68
CA ILE A 122 10.49 -7.02 -2.11
C ILE A 122 9.73 -8.31 -2.44
N ASP A 123 8.93 -8.82 -1.52
CA ASP A 123 7.96 -9.87 -1.81
C ASP A 123 6.54 -9.37 -1.52
N PHE A 124 5.56 -9.88 -2.25
CA PHE A 124 4.16 -9.52 -2.07
C PHE A 124 3.19 -10.52 -2.71
N ASN A 125 1.96 -10.52 -2.22
CA ASN A 125 0.83 -11.13 -2.88
C ASN A 125 0.13 -10.05 -3.74
N PRO A 126 -0.22 -10.34 -4.99
CA PRO A 126 -0.79 -9.35 -5.91
C PRO A 126 -2.30 -9.17 -5.72
N VAL A 127 -2.72 -8.87 -4.48
CA VAL A 127 -4.14 -8.70 -4.12
C VAL A 127 -4.74 -7.51 -4.84
N ALA A 128 -3.98 -6.43 -4.95
CA ALA A 128 -4.36 -5.20 -5.62
C ALA A 128 -3.14 -4.53 -6.24
N GLU A 129 -3.37 -3.61 -7.17
CA GLU A 129 -2.31 -2.74 -7.67
C GLU A 129 -1.84 -1.78 -6.57
N PHE A 130 -0.52 -1.68 -6.39
CA PHE A 130 0.11 -0.77 -5.44
C PHE A 130 1.44 -0.23 -5.99
N TRP A 131 2.15 0.59 -5.22
CA TRP A 131 3.35 1.30 -5.67
C TRP A 131 4.43 0.42 -6.34
N ALA A 132 4.54 -0.88 -6.00
CA ALA A 132 5.51 -1.74 -6.69
C ALA A 132 5.17 -1.93 -8.18
N HIS A 133 3.88 -1.89 -8.52
CA HIS A 133 3.44 -1.98 -9.92
C HIS A 133 3.62 -0.64 -10.65
N THR A 134 3.31 0.48 -10.01
CA THR A 134 3.36 1.81 -10.63
C THR A 134 4.77 2.42 -10.60
N GLU A 135 5.44 2.37 -9.44
CA GLU A 135 6.70 3.09 -9.21
C GLU A 135 7.96 2.25 -9.48
N ILE A 136 7.83 0.91 -9.53
CA ILE A 136 8.96 0.02 -9.82
C ILE A 136 8.81 -0.61 -11.19
N LEU A 137 7.76 -1.43 -11.40
CA LEU A 137 7.55 -2.13 -12.66
C LEU A 137 7.12 -1.18 -13.79
N GLY A 138 6.30 -0.19 -13.47
CA GLY A 138 5.82 0.86 -14.36
C GLY A 138 6.65 2.15 -14.34
N HIS A 139 7.85 2.14 -13.75
CA HIS A 139 8.68 3.35 -13.64
C HIS A 139 8.89 4.01 -15.02
N PRO A 140 8.78 5.34 -15.16
CA PRO A 140 8.88 6.02 -16.46
C PRO A 140 10.25 5.84 -17.13
N GLU A 141 11.32 5.78 -16.36
CA GLU A 141 12.68 5.62 -16.87
C GLU A 141 13.01 4.16 -17.23
N GLN A 142 13.38 3.92 -18.47
CA GLN A 142 13.74 2.57 -18.96
C GLN A 142 14.97 2.02 -18.23
N ASP A 143 16.02 2.82 -18.04
CA ASP A 143 17.25 2.43 -17.35
C ASP A 143 17.02 1.94 -15.92
N PHE A 144 15.99 2.45 -15.25
CA PHE A 144 15.57 1.95 -13.95
C PHE A 144 14.90 0.58 -14.08
N ARG A 145 13.93 0.43 -15.00
CA ARG A 145 13.24 -0.84 -15.24
C ARG A 145 14.20 -1.98 -15.65
N ASP A 146 15.23 -1.69 -16.41
CA ASP A 146 16.22 -2.68 -16.86
C ASP A 146 17.04 -3.27 -15.70
N LYS A 147 17.13 -2.56 -14.57
CA LYS A 147 17.76 -3.03 -13.34
C LYS A 147 16.84 -3.88 -12.46
N VAL A 148 15.53 -3.87 -12.74
CA VAL A 148 14.54 -4.63 -11.99
C VAL A 148 14.51 -6.09 -12.48
N ARG A 149 14.53 -7.03 -11.55
CA ARG A 149 14.30 -8.45 -11.83
C ARG A 149 12.97 -8.86 -11.23
N PHE A 150 12.01 -9.15 -12.09
CA PHE A 150 10.69 -9.60 -11.69
C PHE A 150 10.62 -11.12 -11.70
N VAL A 151 10.15 -11.69 -10.57
CA VAL A 151 9.95 -13.14 -10.41
C VAL A 151 8.52 -13.37 -9.95
N LYS A 152 7.80 -14.21 -10.68
CA LYS A 152 6.43 -14.63 -10.32
C LYS A 152 6.47 -16.11 -9.90
N LEU A 153 5.91 -16.39 -8.71
CA LEU A 153 5.85 -17.72 -8.12
C LEU A 153 4.40 -18.08 -7.75
N ASN A 154 4.10 -19.36 -7.78
CA ASN A 154 2.89 -19.92 -7.22
C ASN A 154 3.22 -21.17 -6.38
N TYR A 155 2.21 -21.79 -5.79
CA TYR A 155 2.39 -22.94 -4.91
C TYR A 155 3.09 -24.14 -5.60
N THR A 156 2.95 -24.33 -6.93
CA THR A 156 3.58 -25.43 -7.65
C THR A 156 5.11 -25.31 -7.76
N HIS A 157 5.66 -24.11 -7.48
CA HIS A 157 7.11 -23.90 -7.42
C HIS A 157 7.71 -24.26 -6.05
N ASN A 158 6.86 -24.56 -5.06
CA ASN A 158 7.29 -24.89 -3.71
C ASN A 158 7.24 -26.42 -3.50
N GLU A 159 8.36 -27.08 -3.76
CA GLU A 159 8.50 -28.55 -3.63
C GLU A 159 8.38 -29.05 -2.17
N ALA A 160 8.42 -28.15 -1.19
CA ALA A 160 8.32 -28.51 0.22
C ALA A 160 6.88 -28.58 0.75
N LEU A 161 5.87 -28.33 -0.09
CA LEU A 161 4.48 -28.41 0.34
C LEU A 161 4.02 -29.85 0.53
N ASP A 162 3.34 -30.09 1.64
CA ASP A 162 2.62 -31.34 1.83
C ASP A 162 1.33 -31.40 0.97
N GLN A 163 0.85 -32.61 0.71
CA GLN A 163 -0.33 -32.84 -0.14
C GLN A 163 -1.58 -32.18 0.43
N VAL A 164 -1.74 -32.15 1.76
CA VAL A 164 -2.92 -31.54 2.41
C VAL A 164 -2.96 -30.03 2.11
N THR A 165 -1.83 -29.37 2.17
CA THR A 165 -1.73 -27.93 1.83
C THR A 165 -2.06 -27.69 0.35
N ILE A 166 -1.56 -28.54 -0.55
CA ILE A 166 -1.87 -28.48 -1.98
C ILE A 166 -3.37 -28.66 -2.21
N ASP A 167 -3.97 -29.71 -1.62
CA ASP A 167 -5.40 -30.00 -1.76
C ASP A 167 -6.27 -28.85 -1.25
N ASN A 168 -5.87 -28.21 -0.12
CA ASN A 168 -6.54 -27.04 0.43
C ASN A 168 -6.49 -25.83 -0.51
N ILE A 169 -5.36 -25.59 -1.16
CA ILE A 169 -5.22 -24.53 -2.16
C ILE A 169 -6.09 -24.86 -3.38
N GLU A 170 -6.01 -26.09 -3.89
CA GLU A 170 -6.72 -26.51 -5.08
C GLU A 170 -8.24 -26.58 -4.89
N SER A 171 -8.71 -26.84 -3.67
CA SER A 171 -10.13 -26.79 -3.34
C SER A 171 -10.78 -25.42 -3.62
N ARG A 172 -9.96 -24.36 -3.73
CA ARG A 172 -10.40 -23.00 -4.03
C ARG A 172 -10.43 -22.65 -5.52
N LYS A 173 -10.16 -23.60 -6.42
CA LYS A 173 -10.21 -23.37 -7.89
C LYS A 173 -11.61 -22.96 -8.39
N HIS A 174 -12.65 -23.22 -7.62
CA HIS A 174 -14.03 -22.80 -7.93
C HIS A 174 -14.27 -21.30 -7.70
N ASP A 175 -13.37 -20.60 -7.04
CA ASP A 175 -13.38 -19.16 -6.80
C ASP A 175 -12.32 -18.49 -7.71
N PRO A 176 -12.68 -17.99 -8.91
CA PRO A 176 -11.73 -17.52 -9.90
C PRO A 176 -10.85 -16.38 -9.41
N ASP A 177 -11.43 -15.46 -8.62
CA ASP A 177 -10.71 -14.26 -8.12
C ASP A 177 -9.69 -14.66 -7.06
N TRP A 178 -10.09 -15.49 -6.11
CA TRP A 178 -9.17 -16.06 -5.14
C TRP A 178 -8.06 -16.87 -5.82
N TRP A 179 -8.46 -17.70 -6.80
CA TRP A 179 -7.54 -18.56 -7.53
C TRP A 179 -6.49 -17.77 -8.31
N GLN A 180 -6.89 -16.69 -8.98
CA GLN A 180 -5.99 -15.83 -9.72
C GLN A 180 -4.91 -15.22 -8.80
N VAL A 181 -5.30 -14.66 -7.67
CA VAL A 181 -4.39 -13.98 -6.74
C VAL A 181 -3.56 -14.98 -5.92
N TYR A 182 -4.24 -15.88 -5.23
CA TYR A 182 -3.61 -16.73 -4.22
C TYR A 182 -3.16 -18.10 -4.77
N GLY A 183 -3.83 -18.62 -5.76
CA GLY A 183 -3.43 -19.84 -6.47
C GLY A 183 -2.32 -19.57 -7.46
N LEU A 184 -2.58 -18.72 -8.44
CA LEU A 184 -1.65 -18.46 -9.55
C LEU A 184 -0.61 -17.37 -9.26
N GLY A 185 -0.82 -16.53 -8.26
CA GLY A 185 0.04 -15.38 -7.96
C GLY A 185 -0.03 -14.30 -9.02
N GLU A 186 -1.16 -14.18 -9.68
CA GLU A 186 -1.43 -13.18 -10.72
C GLU A 186 -2.15 -11.99 -10.12
N GLY A 187 -1.90 -10.79 -10.69
CA GLY A 187 -2.60 -9.58 -10.26
C GLY A 187 -4.09 -9.75 -10.45
N GLY A 188 -4.84 -9.66 -9.36
CA GLY A 188 -6.29 -9.67 -9.37
C GLY A 188 -6.82 -8.24 -9.34
N THR A 189 -7.98 -8.03 -9.95
CA THR A 189 -8.84 -6.94 -9.53
C THR A 189 -9.51 -7.41 -8.26
N PRO A 190 -9.49 -6.65 -7.14
CA PRO A 190 -10.18 -7.08 -5.93
C PRO A 190 -11.62 -7.47 -6.24
N THR A 191 -12.05 -8.65 -5.80
CA THR A 191 -13.44 -9.10 -5.99
C THR A 191 -14.37 -8.12 -5.31
N GLY A 192 -15.44 -7.74 -5.97
CA GLY A 192 -16.43 -6.81 -5.41
C GLY A 192 -15.95 -5.36 -5.37
N VAL A 193 -15.00 -4.97 -6.23
CA VAL A 193 -14.65 -3.54 -6.41
C VAL A 193 -15.91 -2.76 -6.72
N ILE A 194 -16.19 -1.77 -5.90
CA ILE A 194 -17.39 -0.93 -6.06
C ILE A 194 -17.30 -0.11 -7.34
N PHE A 195 -16.11 0.36 -7.70
CA PHE A 195 -15.86 1.16 -8.90
C PHE A 195 -14.89 0.46 -9.85
N PRO A 196 -15.38 -0.49 -10.69
CA PRO A 196 -14.51 -1.18 -11.64
C PRO A 196 -13.93 -0.21 -12.69
N PRO A 197 -12.79 -0.55 -13.33
CA PRO A 197 -12.15 0.31 -14.34
C PRO A 197 -13.04 0.69 -15.54
N SER A 198 -14.16 0.01 -15.72
CA SER A 198 -15.13 0.32 -16.77
C SER A 198 -15.99 1.56 -16.49
N VAL A 199 -16.06 2.02 -15.22
CA VAL A 199 -16.90 3.16 -14.83
C VAL A 199 -16.12 4.44 -14.57
N TRP A 200 -14.78 4.40 -14.55
CA TRP A 200 -13.98 5.61 -14.36
C TRP A 200 -12.62 5.55 -15.05
N SER A 201 -12.04 6.72 -15.29
CA SER A 201 -10.73 6.85 -15.91
C SER A 201 -9.94 7.99 -15.28
N VAL A 202 -8.61 7.95 -15.43
CA VAL A 202 -7.72 9.05 -15.00
C VAL A 202 -7.55 10.03 -16.17
N GLY A 203 -7.73 11.32 -15.90
CA GLY A 203 -7.64 12.36 -16.94
C GLY A 203 -7.25 13.73 -16.38
N ASP A 204 -7.10 14.70 -17.24
CA ASP A 204 -6.88 16.10 -16.85
C ASP A 204 -8.23 16.79 -16.66
N LEU A 205 -8.31 17.73 -15.71
CA LEU A 205 -9.47 18.57 -15.53
C LEU A 205 -9.55 19.58 -16.71
N PRO A 206 -10.64 19.61 -17.47
CA PRO A 206 -10.80 20.60 -18.55
C PRO A 206 -10.79 22.04 -18.01
N GLU A 207 -10.16 22.97 -18.72
CA GLU A 207 -10.03 24.38 -18.29
C GLU A 207 -11.39 25.06 -18.09
N ASN A 208 -12.42 24.67 -18.85
CA ASN A 208 -13.77 25.20 -18.77
C ASN A 208 -14.74 24.32 -17.98
N ALA A 209 -14.23 23.40 -17.16
CA ALA A 209 -15.06 22.61 -16.27
C ALA A 209 -15.74 23.51 -15.22
N ARG A 210 -17.01 23.25 -14.98
CA ARG A 210 -17.81 23.97 -13.99
C ARG A 210 -17.68 23.30 -12.62
N TYR A 211 -17.26 24.04 -11.62
CA TYR A 211 -17.28 23.60 -10.23
C TYR A 211 -18.73 23.36 -9.77
N ILE A 212 -18.96 22.26 -9.05
CA ILE A 212 -20.27 21.87 -8.51
C ILE A 212 -20.29 21.99 -6.99
N CYS A 213 -19.48 21.21 -6.28
CA CYS A 213 -19.36 21.20 -4.84
C CYS A 213 -18.07 20.51 -4.40
N SER A 214 -17.78 20.54 -3.11
CA SER A 214 -16.70 19.72 -2.51
C SER A 214 -17.29 18.73 -1.50
N GLY A 215 -16.83 17.50 -1.53
CA GLY A 215 -17.08 16.50 -0.50
C GLY A 215 -15.98 16.51 0.56
N MET A 216 -16.32 16.44 1.84
CA MET A 216 -15.36 16.39 2.93
C MET A 216 -15.68 15.26 3.91
N ASP A 217 -14.65 14.50 4.25
CA ASP A 217 -14.70 13.55 5.36
C ASP A 217 -13.64 13.92 6.39
N PHE A 218 -14.02 13.92 7.67
CA PHE A 218 -13.13 14.29 8.78
C PHE A 218 -12.53 13.04 9.41
N GLY A 219 -11.21 12.95 9.44
CA GLY A 219 -10.48 11.90 10.12
C GLY A 219 -9.63 12.42 11.27
N GLU A 220 -9.64 11.75 12.43
CA GLU A 220 -8.74 12.05 13.56
C GLU A 220 -7.43 11.28 13.42
N SER A 221 -7.50 9.96 13.34
CA SER A 221 -6.38 9.04 13.07
C SER A 221 -6.28 8.64 11.60
N ASN A 222 -7.38 8.70 10.87
CA ASN A 222 -7.46 8.54 9.43
C ASN A 222 -7.29 9.90 8.74
N PRO A 223 -6.96 9.94 7.45
CA PRO A 223 -6.88 11.20 6.72
C PRO A 223 -8.21 11.97 6.69
N THR A 224 -8.15 13.29 6.91
CA THR A 224 -9.21 14.21 6.50
C THR A 224 -9.08 14.43 5.00
N THR A 225 -10.18 14.27 4.27
CA THR A 225 -10.19 14.38 2.81
C THR A 225 -11.06 15.53 2.34
N LEU A 226 -10.64 16.18 1.25
CA LEU A 226 -11.43 17.18 0.53
C LEU A 226 -11.32 16.90 -0.96
N ILE A 227 -12.45 16.59 -1.59
CA ILE A 227 -12.55 16.27 -3.03
C ILE A 227 -13.46 17.28 -3.68
N ASP A 228 -12.99 17.96 -4.70
CA ASP A 228 -13.82 18.84 -5.53
C ASP A 228 -14.50 18.03 -6.65
N LEU A 229 -15.79 18.26 -6.84
CA LEU A 229 -16.57 17.76 -7.95
C LEU A 229 -16.72 18.86 -9.00
N TRP A 230 -16.30 18.55 -10.20
CA TRP A 230 -16.41 19.38 -11.38
C TRP A 230 -17.25 18.69 -12.46
N GLN A 231 -17.82 19.44 -13.38
CA GLN A 231 -18.57 18.90 -14.50
C GLN A 231 -18.19 19.60 -15.81
N HIS A 232 -17.99 18.81 -16.86
CA HIS A 232 -17.78 19.28 -18.23
C HIS A 232 -18.51 18.35 -19.21
N ASP A 233 -19.33 18.92 -20.07
CA ASP A 233 -20.14 18.20 -21.07
C ASP A 233 -20.95 17.02 -20.51
N GLY A 234 -21.49 17.18 -19.31
CA GLY A 234 -22.28 16.15 -18.63
C GLY A 234 -21.46 15.03 -17.96
N ILE A 235 -20.13 15.12 -18.03
CA ILE A 235 -19.19 14.20 -17.40
C ILE A 235 -18.68 14.80 -16.08
N ASP A 236 -18.64 13.98 -15.04
CA ASP A 236 -18.17 14.37 -13.72
C ASP A 236 -16.65 14.12 -13.59
N TYR A 237 -15.96 15.08 -12.94
CA TYR A 237 -14.52 15.04 -12.66
C TYR A 237 -14.31 15.21 -11.17
N TYR A 238 -13.64 14.26 -10.54
CA TYR A 238 -13.26 14.29 -9.13
C TYR A 238 -11.80 14.69 -8.98
N ASP A 239 -11.55 15.69 -8.15
CA ASP A 239 -10.23 16.29 -7.97
C ASP A 239 -9.86 16.33 -6.47
N GLU A 240 -8.84 15.59 -6.07
CA GLU A 240 -8.35 15.55 -4.70
C GLU A 240 -7.62 16.84 -4.36
N ILE A 241 -8.19 17.61 -3.45
CA ILE A 241 -7.62 18.87 -2.98
C ILE A 241 -6.77 18.64 -1.73
N HIS A 242 -7.20 17.67 -0.89
CA HIS A 242 -6.53 17.39 0.36
C HIS A 242 -6.75 15.94 0.83
N TYR A 243 -5.68 15.37 1.39
CA TYR A 243 -5.68 14.04 2.00
C TYR A 243 -4.56 13.97 3.04
N GLU A 244 -4.87 14.17 4.33
CA GLU A 244 -3.86 14.17 5.41
C GLU A 244 -4.48 13.84 6.76
N ALA A 245 -3.80 13.05 7.58
CA ALA A 245 -4.19 12.74 8.95
C ALA A 245 -3.71 13.81 9.96
N GLY A 246 -4.38 13.91 11.11
CA GLY A 246 -3.93 14.78 12.20
C GLY A 246 -4.09 16.29 11.95
N PHE A 247 -5.17 16.71 11.40
CA PHE A 247 -5.40 18.03 10.80
C PHE A 247 -5.92 19.09 11.78
N GLY A 248 -5.18 20.21 11.90
CA GLY A 248 -5.60 21.35 12.71
C GLY A 248 -6.60 22.26 11.97
N PHE A 249 -7.49 22.93 12.75
CA PHE A 249 -8.55 23.80 12.23
C PHE A 249 -8.05 24.90 11.27
N GLU A 250 -6.94 25.58 11.61
CA GLU A 250 -6.37 26.65 10.78
C GLU A 250 -5.89 26.14 9.41
N LYS A 251 -5.27 24.97 9.41
CA LYS A 251 -4.79 24.33 8.17
C LYS A 251 -5.98 23.92 7.28
N LEU A 252 -7.05 23.40 7.91
CA LEU A 252 -8.28 23.06 7.22
C LEU A 252 -8.92 24.29 6.57
N MET A 253 -9.00 25.39 7.29
CA MET A 253 -9.48 26.67 6.77
C MET A 253 -8.65 27.14 5.57
N ALA A 254 -7.32 27.03 5.67
CA ALA A 254 -6.42 27.43 4.59
C ALA A 254 -6.65 26.57 3.32
N VAL A 255 -6.81 25.27 3.47
CA VAL A 255 -7.07 24.35 2.34
C VAL A 255 -8.43 24.62 1.69
N ILE A 256 -9.50 24.78 2.47
CA ILE A 256 -10.84 25.06 1.93
C ILE A 256 -10.85 26.38 1.14
N ARG A 257 -10.07 27.36 1.55
CA ARG A 257 -9.96 28.69 0.93
C ARG A 257 -8.91 28.77 -0.17
N ALA A 258 -8.10 27.75 -0.35
CA ALA A 258 -7.04 27.75 -1.35
C ALA A 258 -7.61 27.75 -2.79
N GLY A 259 -6.95 28.49 -3.68
CA GLY A 259 -7.34 28.61 -5.09
C GLY A 259 -8.48 29.62 -5.32
N ASP A 260 -8.88 29.73 -6.59
CA ASP A 260 -9.87 30.73 -7.05
C ASP A 260 -11.34 30.27 -6.88
N VAL A 261 -11.55 29.09 -6.30
CA VAL A 261 -12.88 28.50 -6.15
C VAL A 261 -13.43 28.77 -4.77
N ARG A 262 -14.58 29.43 -4.71
CA ARG A 262 -15.37 29.55 -3.46
C ARG A 262 -16.12 28.24 -3.24
N ARG A 263 -15.55 27.37 -2.42
CA ARG A 263 -16.07 26.02 -2.18
C ARG A 263 -17.38 26.03 -1.40
N MET A 264 -18.34 25.25 -1.89
CA MET A 264 -19.50 24.80 -1.14
C MET A 264 -19.22 23.37 -0.66
N VAL A 265 -18.95 23.22 0.63
CA VAL A 265 -18.52 21.96 1.21
C VAL A 265 -19.72 21.16 1.75
N VAL A 266 -19.81 19.90 1.34
CA VAL A 266 -20.76 18.93 1.88
C VAL A 266 -19.96 17.93 2.71
N ALA A 267 -20.20 17.89 4.02
CA ALA A 267 -19.38 17.13 4.97
C ALA A 267 -20.14 15.99 5.63
N ASP A 268 -19.41 14.98 6.09
CA ASP A 268 -19.96 13.96 6.98
C ASP A 268 -20.43 14.60 8.28
N PRO A 269 -21.65 14.30 8.75
CA PRO A 269 -22.25 14.97 9.93
C PRO A 269 -21.65 14.52 11.27
N SER A 270 -20.76 13.53 11.32
CA SER A 270 -20.15 13.03 12.56
C SER A 270 -19.39 14.09 13.36
N HIS A 271 -18.96 15.19 12.70
CA HIS A 271 -18.18 16.28 13.29
C HIS A 271 -18.95 17.62 13.29
N GLU A 272 -20.21 17.63 13.78
CA GLU A 272 -21.06 18.83 13.80
C GLU A 272 -20.41 20.08 14.40
N THR A 273 -19.58 19.91 15.43
CA THR A 273 -18.88 21.03 16.08
C THR A 273 -17.90 21.70 15.11
N VAL A 274 -17.14 20.92 14.36
CA VAL A 274 -16.19 21.43 13.35
C VAL A 274 -16.94 22.10 12.20
N ILE A 275 -18.02 21.49 11.72
CA ILE A 275 -18.89 22.06 10.67
C ILE A 275 -19.42 23.42 11.09
N ARG A 276 -19.94 23.53 12.32
CA ARG A 276 -20.44 24.80 12.86
C ARG A 276 -19.35 25.86 13.00
N GLN A 277 -18.17 25.49 13.50
CA GLN A 277 -17.03 26.40 13.62
C GLN A 277 -16.58 26.91 12.23
N LEU A 278 -16.44 26.04 11.24
CA LEU A 278 -16.11 26.43 9.87
C LEU A 278 -17.15 27.39 9.29
N GLY A 279 -18.44 27.13 9.52
CA GLY A 279 -19.53 28.02 9.12
C GLY A 279 -19.45 29.41 9.77
N GLN A 280 -19.16 29.49 11.08
CA GLN A 280 -18.96 30.75 11.82
C GLN A 280 -17.79 31.58 11.27
N HIS A 281 -16.77 30.90 10.69
CA HIS A 281 -15.63 31.56 10.04
C HIS A 281 -15.86 31.82 8.54
N GLY A 282 -17.11 31.73 8.06
CA GLY A 282 -17.51 32.13 6.71
C GLY A 282 -17.28 31.06 5.64
N VAL A 283 -17.03 29.80 6.01
CA VAL A 283 -17.03 28.69 5.05
C VAL A 283 -18.47 28.30 4.72
N GLN A 284 -18.76 28.14 3.44
CA GLN A 284 -20.03 27.56 2.99
C GLN A 284 -19.96 26.05 3.19
N ILE A 285 -20.44 25.55 4.32
CA ILE A 285 -20.40 24.14 4.68
C ILE A 285 -21.73 23.65 5.24
N MET A 286 -22.13 22.44 4.86
CA MET A 286 -23.28 21.75 5.41
C MET A 286 -22.99 20.29 5.69
N GLY A 287 -23.58 19.73 6.75
CA GLY A 287 -23.59 18.30 7.01
C GLY A 287 -24.59 17.58 6.11
N VAL A 288 -24.21 16.43 5.57
CA VAL A 288 -25.11 15.60 4.78
C VAL A 288 -26.18 14.96 5.68
N LYS A 289 -27.43 14.89 5.21
CA LYS A 289 -28.48 14.14 5.94
C LYS A 289 -28.35 12.65 5.61
N LYS A 290 -27.88 11.86 6.58
CA LYS A 290 -27.82 10.41 6.45
C LYS A 290 -29.19 9.78 6.70
N PHE A 291 -29.57 8.85 5.85
CA PHE A 291 -30.74 7.99 6.02
C PHE A 291 -30.38 6.56 5.62
N ARG A 292 -31.20 5.59 5.99
CA ARG A 292 -30.93 4.18 5.69
C ARG A 292 -30.82 3.98 4.17
N GLY A 293 -29.69 3.42 3.69
CA GLY A 293 -29.41 3.23 2.27
C GLY A 293 -28.84 4.45 1.54
N SER A 294 -28.53 5.57 2.25
CA SER A 294 -27.95 6.76 1.61
C SER A 294 -26.57 6.50 1.00
N VAL A 295 -25.77 5.63 1.60
CA VAL A 295 -24.45 5.23 1.07
C VAL A 295 -24.64 4.43 -0.20
N ASP A 296 -25.47 3.40 -0.18
CA ASP A 296 -25.73 2.55 -1.36
C ASP A 296 -26.33 3.36 -2.52
N GLY A 297 -27.23 4.29 -2.19
CA GLY A 297 -27.79 5.23 -3.17
C GLY A 297 -26.73 6.14 -3.78
N GLY A 298 -25.82 6.69 -2.99
CA GLY A 298 -24.69 7.50 -3.45
C GLY A 298 -23.75 6.71 -4.36
N LEU A 299 -23.38 5.51 -3.98
CA LEU A 299 -22.54 4.61 -4.78
C LEU A 299 -23.21 4.24 -6.11
N ALA A 300 -24.54 3.97 -6.10
CA ALA A 300 -25.30 3.71 -7.31
C ALA A 300 -25.33 4.91 -8.26
N MET A 301 -25.49 6.12 -7.73
CA MET A 301 -25.43 7.36 -8.52
C MET A 301 -24.07 7.58 -9.15
N MET A 302 -22.97 7.39 -8.42
CA MET A 302 -21.62 7.51 -8.97
C MET A 302 -21.35 6.48 -10.07
N LYS A 303 -21.87 5.26 -9.94
CA LYS A 303 -21.72 4.20 -10.96
C LYS A 303 -22.62 4.35 -12.18
N ALA A 304 -23.66 5.18 -12.11
CA ALA A 304 -24.63 5.32 -13.18
C ALA A 304 -24.07 5.97 -14.46
N LYS A 305 -22.95 6.69 -14.35
CA LYS A 305 -22.27 7.36 -15.46
C LYS A 305 -20.76 7.20 -15.34
N PRO A 306 -20.03 7.06 -16.46
CA PRO A 306 -18.58 7.17 -16.43
C PRO A 306 -18.14 8.53 -15.89
N PHE A 307 -17.05 8.54 -15.11
CA PHE A 307 -16.47 9.75 -14.56
C PHE A 307 -14.93 9.75 -14.68
N PHE A 308 -14.34 10.90 -14.49
CA PHE A 308 -12.88 11.04 -14.44
C PHE A 308 -12.38 11.42 -13.06
N VAL A 309 -11.18 10.98 -12.76
CA VAL A 309 -10.40 11.39 -11.60
C VAL A 309 -9.15 12.08 -12.09
N THR A 310 -8.80 13.23 -11.52
CA THR A 310 -7.63 13.98 -11.97
C THR A 310 -6.34 13.22 -11.69
N LYS A 311 -5.33 13.38 -12.54
CA LYS A 311 -4.03 12.71 -12.41
C LYS A 311 -3.33 12.97 -11.07
N ARG A 312 -3.56 14.15 -10.47
CA ARG A 312 -2.97 14.53 -9.19
C ARG A 312 -3.65 13.88 -7.98
N SER A 313 -4.83 13.31 -8.15
CA SER A 313 -5.65 12.68 -7.10
C SER A 313 -5.15 11.28 -6.73
N ILE A 314 -3.90 11.18 -6.30
CA ILE A 314 -3.18 9.91 -6.12
C ILE A 314 -3.88 9.02 -5.10
N ASN A 315 -4.32 9.58 -3.95
CA ASN A 315 -4.95 8.81 -2.90
C ASN A 315 -6.37 8.39 -3.29
N LEU A 316 -7.15 9.27 -3.92
CA LEU A 316 -8.48 8.93 -4.43
C LEU A 316 -8.41 7.81 -5.48
N ILE A 317 -7.44 7.87 -6.41
CA ILE A 317 -7.19 6.79 -7.38
C ILE A 317 -6.89 5.47 -6.68
N LYS A 318 -6.05 5.50 -5.66
CA LYS A 318 -5.71 4.31 -4.87
C LYS A 318 -6.92 3.75 -4.14
N GLU A 319 -7.73 4.60 -3.51
CA GLU A 319 -8.95 4.17 -2.82
C GLU A 319 -9.97 3.56 -3.79
N LEU A 320 -10.27 4.21 -4.91
CA LEU A 320 -11.22 3.69 -5.90
C LEU A 320 -10.82 2.32 -6.45
N ARG A 321 -9.53 2.07 -6.64
CA ARG A 321 -9.01 0.77 -7.10
C ARG A 321 -9.18 -0.35 -6.07
N ASN A 322 -9.25 -0.01 -4.79
CA ASN A 322 -9.28 -0.96 -3.68
C ASN A 322 -10.59 -0.91 -2.88
N TYR A 323 -11.56 -0.09 -3.28
CA TYR A 323 -12.82 0.07 -2.55
C TYR A 323 -13.76 -1.08 -2.87
N VAL A 324 -13.93 -1.96 -1.90
CA VAL A 324 -14.72 -3.19 -1.98
C VAL A 324 -15.90 -3.17 -1.01
N TYR A 325 -16.92 -4.00 -1.28
CA TYR A 325 -18.07 -4.19 -0.36
C TYR A 325 -17.64 -4.85 0.96
#